data_e9f29c648761c02af4cc7e56bd4998d4
#
_entry.id   e9f29c648761c02af4cc7e56bd4998d4
#
_cell.length_a   1.000
_cell.length_b   1.000
_cell.length_c   1.000
_cell.angle_alpha   90.00
_cell.angle_beta   90.00
_cell.angle_gamma   90.00
#
_symmetry.space_group_name_H-M   'P 1'
#
loop_
_entity.id
_entity.type
_entity.pdbx_description
1 polymer ?
#
loop_
_entity_poly.entity_id
_entity_poly.type
_entity_poly.pdbx_seq_one_letter_code
_entity_poly.pdbx_strand_id
1 'polypeptide(L)'
;MALAADRNIETVNPTEIIGILAGAADTVYKGSIIKIETDGYAEVADGAAASVNMGLAKKQVVCAGSHAETIEIEIGRFWLPHTGAAQTDVGTLCYAVDDETIDHTAQAVTDTALGLVVGFKTGYLLVDTRIKALS
;
A
#
# COMPACT_ATOMS: atom_id res chain seq x y z
N MET A 1 1.05 7.50 10.31
CA MET A 1 2.28 7.17 11.08
C MET A 1 2.99 6.05 10.35
N ALA A 2 4.30 6.17 10.17
CA ALA A 2 5.07 5.20 9.40
C ALA A 2 5.35 3.93 10.21
N LEU A 3 5.47 2.79 9.52
CA LEU A 3 5.83 1.53 10.16
C LEU A 3 7.24 1.60 10.74
N ALA A 4 7.40 1.04 11.93
CA ALA A 4 8.69 0.89 12.60
C ALA A 4 9.06 -0.58 12.83
N ALA A 5 8.21 -1.51 12.37
CA ALA A 5 8.41 -2.95 12.50
C ALA A 5 7.49 -3.66 11.50
N ASP A 6 7.79 -4.93 11.26
CA ASP A 6 6.94 -5.78 10.42
C ASP A 6 5.55 -5.91 11.02
N ARG A 7 4.54 -5.98 10.15
CA ARG A 7 3.17 -6.29 10.56
C ARG A 7 2.64 -7.43 9.70
N ASN A 8 1.74 -8.22 10.27
CA ASN A 8 1.04 -9.28 9.55
C ASN A 8 -0.31 -8.75 9.09
N ILE A 9 -0.52 -8.77 7.79
CA ILE A 9 -1.77 -8.36 7.16
C ILE A 9 -2.48 -9.61 6.65
N GLU A 10 -3.72 -9.78 7.05
CA GLU A 10 -4.55 -10.88 6.56
C GLU A 10 -4.89 -10.65 5.10
N THR A 11 -4.64 -11.67 4.25
CA THR A 11 -4.95 -11.64 2.83
C THR A 11 -6.16 -12.52 2.54
N VAL A 12 -6.86 -12.22 1.45
CA VAL A 12 -8.01 -13.00 0.98
C VAL A 12 -7.70 -13.52 -0.41
N ASN A 13 -7.67 -14.83 -0.58
CA ASN A 13 -7.35 -15.53 -1.84
C ASN A 13 -5.90 -15.32 -2.29
N PRO A 14 -5.48 -15.99 -3.39
CA PRO A 14 -4.10 -15.84 -3.86
C PRO A 14 -3.79 -14.40 -4.23
N THR A 15 -2.61 -13.95 -3.80
CA THR A 15 -2.06 -12.66 -4.20
C THR A 15 -1.01 -12.88 -5.28
N GLU A 16 -0.76 -11.85 -6.08
CA GLU A 16 0.36 -11.83 -6.99
C GLU A 16 1.55 -11.16 -6.30
N ILE A 17 2.76 -11.59 -6.67
CA ILE A 17 3.99 -11.00 -6.14
C ILE A 17 4.81 -10.50 -7.32
N ILE A 18 5.19 -9.22 -7.26
CA ILE A 18 6.11 -8.63 -8.23
C ILE A 18 7.33 -8.11 -7.49
N GLY A 19 8.48 -8.08 -8.16
CA GLY A 19 9.70 -7.54 -7.60
C GLY A 19 10.10 -6.26 -8.33
N ILE A 20 10.29 -5.18 -7.58
CA ILE A 20 10.72 -3.88 -8.11
C ILE A 20 11.95 -3.41 -7.34
N LEU A 21 12.94 -2.87 -8.05
CA LEU A 21 14.14 -2.35 -7.40
C LEU A 21 13.82 -1.15 -6.50
N ALA A 22 14.47 -1.12 -5.35
CA ALA A 22 14.26 -0.06 -4.35
C ALA A 22 14.90 1.26 -4.79
N GLY A 23 14.20 2.37 -4.49
CA GLY A 23 14.63 3.71 -4.88
C GLY A 23 15.31 4.51 -3.79
N ALA A 24 15.14 4.15 -2.53
CA ALA A 24 15.63 4.95 -1.41
C ALA A 24 16.39 4.11 -0.38
N ALA A 25 17.29 4.75 0.36
CA ALA A 25 17.94 4.15 1.51
C ALA A 25 16.95 4.13 2.68
N ASP A 26 16.35 2.98 2.93
CA ASP A 26 15.32 2.85 3.95
C ASP A 26 15.18 1.38 4.35
N THR A 27 14.59 1.14 5.52
CA THR A 27 14.15 -0.20 5.90
C THR A 27 12.68 -0.32 5.53
N VAL A 28 12.39 -1.22 4.59
CA VAL A 28 11.03 -1.53 4.19
C VAL A 28 10.53 -2.67 5.06
N TYR A 29 9.53 -2.43 5.88
CA TYR A 29 8.98 -3.45 6.77
C TYR A 29 7.91 -4.26 6.05
N LYS A 30 7.79 -5.54 6.43
CA LYS A 30 6.69 -6.38 5.95
C LYS A 30 5.35 -5.70 6.26
N GLY A 31 4.47 -5.65 5.28
CA GLY A 31 3.16 -5.01 5.41
C GLY A 31 3.15 -3.51 5.12
N SER A 32 4.31 -2.91 4.79
CA SER A 32 4.38 -1.52 4.34
C SER A 32 3.63 -1.36 3.03
N ILE A 33 2.87 -0.27 2.90
CA ILE A 33 2.30 0.12 1.61
C ILE A 33 3.44 0.64 0.74
N ILE A 34 3.55 0.12 -0.48
CA ILE A 34 4.64 0.43 -1.41
C ILE A 34 4.09 1.20 -2.60
N LYS A 35 4.78 2.27 -2.95
CA LYS A 35 4.49 3.06 -4.16
C LYS A 35 5.62 2.89 -5.18
N ILE A 36 5.30 3.13 -6.44
CA ILE A 36 6.28 3.22 -7.52
C ILE A 36 6.43 4.70 -7.88
N GLU A 37 7.64 5.21 -7.77
CA GLU A 37 7.95 6.59 -8.14
C GLU A 37 8.00 6.76 -9.65
N THR A 38 8.01 8.01 -10.11
CA THR A 38 8.05 8.33 -11.53
C THR A 38 9.31 7.82 -12.23
N ASP A 39 10.39 7.55 -11.49
CA ASP A 39 11.61 6.94 -12.00
C ASP A 39 11.54 5.42 -12.10
N GLY A 40 10.43 4.81 -11.71
CA GLY A 40 10.21 3.36 -11.79
C GLY A 40 10.72 2.56 -10.60
N TYR A 41 11.28 3.20 -9.59
CA TYR A 41 11.75 2.52 -8.39
C TYR A 41 10.68 2.47 -7.31
N ALA A 42 10.72 1.43 -6.48
CA ALA A 42 9.78 1.23 -5.40
C ALA A 42 10.26 1.87 -4.10
N GLU A 43 9.33 2.50 -3.39
CA GLU A 43 9.58 3.12 -2.09
C GLU A 43 8.37 2.94 -1.18
N VAL A 44 8.56 3.15 0.12
CA VAL A 44 7.42 3.17 1.05
C VAL A 44 6.51 4.35 0.74
N ALA A 45 5.21 4.14 0.84
CA ALA A 45 4.22 5.19 0.56
C ALA A 45 4.31 6.31 1.60
N ASP A 46 4.13 7.54 1.15
CA ASP A 46 4.20 8.74 1.99
C ASP A 46 3.08 9.74 1.70
N GLY A 47 2.10 9.33 0.89
CA GLY A 47 0.99 10.22 0.51
C GLY A 47 1.34 11.25 -0.56
N ALA A 48 2.55 11.17 -1.14
CA ALA A 48 2.95 12.13 -2.17
C ALA A 48 2.24 11.85 -3.49
N ALA A 49 1.94 12.92 -4.22
CA ALA A 49 1.35 12.83 -5.55
C ALA A 49 2.35 12.31 -6.58
N ALA A 50 1.87 11.98 -7.77
CA ALA A 50 2.66 11.59 -8.94
C ALA A 50 3.36 10.22 -8.79
N SER A 51 3.04 9.43 -7.77
CA SER A 51 3.49 8.06 -7.66
C SER A 51 2.29 7.11 -7.70
N VAL A 52 2.54 5.82 -7.95
CA VAL A 52 1.48 4.81 -8.03
C VAL A 52 1.58 3.91 -6.80
N ASN A 53 0.56 3.94 -5.94
CA ASN A 53 0.47 2.99 -4.83
C ASN A 53 0.20 1.60 -5.39
N MET A 54 1.06 0.64 -5.11
CA MET A 54 1.04 -0.65 -5.79
C MET A 54 0.47 -1.78 -4.96
N GLY A 55 0.88 -1.91 -3.73
CA GLY A 55 0.50 -3.01 -2.86
C GLY A 55 1.26 -2.99 -1.55
N LEU A 56 1.47 -4.16 -0.95
CA LEU A 56 2.14 -4.29 0.33
C LEU A 56 3.45 -5.07 0.21
N ALA A 57 4.45 -4.67 0.98
CA ALA A 57 5.71 -5.40 1.04
C ALA A 57 5.48 -6.80 1.64
N LYS A 58 5.96 -7.82 0.96
CA LYS A 58 5.82 -9.21 1.39
C LYS A 58 6.76 -9.54 2.55
N LYS A 59 7.93 -8.91 2.61
CA LYS A 59 8.94 -9.16 3.63
C LYS A 59 9.75 -7.91 3.90
N GLN A 60 10.49 -7.91 5.00
CA GLN A 60 11.39 -6.82 5.34
C GLN A 60 12.61 -6.82 4.41
N VAL A 61 12.99 -5.62 3.95
CA VAL A 61 14.18 -5.40 3.14
C VAL A 61 14.89 -4.16 3.64
N VAL A 62 16.20 -4.26 3.89
CA VAL A 62 17.04 -3.10 4.22
C VAL A 62 17.67 -2.62 2.93
N CYS A 63 17.34 -1.40 2.53
CA CYS A 63 17.79 -0.82 1.26
C CYS A 63 18.89 0.21 1.50
N ALA A 64 19.96 0.10 0.75
CA ALA A 64 21.14 0.97 0.90
C ALA A 64 21.08 2.25 0.03
N GLY A 65 20.07 2.36 -0.83
CA GLY A 65 19.94 3.51 -1.74
C GLY A 65 20.72 3.38 -3.04
N SER A 66 21.33 2.23 -3.28
CA SER A 66 22.13 1.95 -4.50
C SER A 66 21.29 1.30 -5.61
N HIS A 67 19.98 1.14 -5.41
CA HIS A 67 19.07 0.47 -6.34
C HIS A 67 19.41 -1.02 -6.55
N ALA A 68 20.06 -1.65 -5.56
CA ALA A 68 20.48 -3.05 -5.67
C ALA A 68 19.48 -4.02 -5.06
N GLU A 69 18.67 -3.56 -4.11
CA GLU A 69 17.70 -4.42 -3.43
C GLU A 69 16.38 -4.46 -4.19
N THR A 70 15.75 -5.63 -4.19
CA THR A 70 14.42 -5.82 -4.77
C THR A 70 13.38 -5.85 -3.65
N ILE A 71 12.34 -5.03 -3.77
CA ILE A 71 11.18 -5.08 -2.89
C ILE A 71 10.16 -6.01 -3.52
N GLU A 72 9.80 -7.08 -2.81
CA GLU A 72 8.73 -7.97 -3.24
C GLU A 72 7.40 -7.39 -2.77
N ILE A 73 6.50 -7.10 -3.73
CA ILE A 73 5.23 -6.42 -3.49
C ILE A 73 4.11 -7.42 -3.73
N GLU A 74 3.26 -7.63 -2.72
CA GLU A 74 2.03 -8.40 -2.87
C GLU A 74 0.90 -7.51 -3.38
N ILE A 75 0.19 -8.00 -4.39
CA ILE A 75 -0.97 -7.33 -4.99
C ILE A 75 -2.16 -8.27 -4.84
N GLY A 76 -3.26 -7.78 -4.31
CA GLY A 76 -4.44 -8.59 -4.07
C GLY A 76 -5.39 -7.91 -3.10
N ARG A 77 -6.05 -8.71 -2.28
CA ARG A 77 -7.01 -8.21 -1.27
C ARG A 77 -6.42 -8.34 0.12
N PHE A 78 -6.47 -7.23 0.85
CA PHE A 78 -5.88 -7.14 2.18
C PHE A 78 -6.84 -6.51 3.17
N TRP A 79 -6.93 -7.07 4.37
CA TRP A 79 -7.62 -6.46 5.50
C TRP A 79 -6.69 -5.44 6.14
N LEU A 80 -6.88 -4.16 5.84
CA LEU A 80 -6.04 -3.09 6.35
C LEU A 80 -6.72 -2.38 7.53
N PRO A 81 -5.97 -2.11 8.61
CA PRO A 81 -6.54 -1.38 9.75
C PRO A 81 -6.96 0.03 9.33
N HIS A 82 -8.12 0.44 9.80
CA HIS A 82 -8.62 1.80 9.56
C HIS A 82 -9.50 2.23 10.72
N THR A 83 -9.14 3.32 11.39
CA THR A 83 -9.94 3.90 12.47
C THR A 83 -11.22 4.49 11.87
N GLY A 84 -12.36 4.11 12.41
CA GLY A 84 -13.64 4.56 11.91
C GLY A 84 -14.13 3.81 10.68
N ALA A 85 -13.55 2.63 10.38
CA ALA A 85 -14.04 1.79 9.29
C ALA A 85 -15.54 1.53 9.43
N ALA A 86 -16.28 1.66 8.33
CA ALA A 86 -17.73 1.53 8.31
C ALA A 86 -18.20 0.83 7.03
N GLN A 87 -19.37 0.27 7.07
CA GLN A 87 -19.97 -0.39 5.91
C GLN A 87 -20.11 0.58 4.72
N THR A 88 -20.32 1.87 4.99
CA THR A 88 -20.45 2.89 3.93
C THR A 88 -19.15 3.15 3.19
N ASP A 89 -18.00 2.68 3.70
CA ASP A 89 -16.72 2.79 3.00
C ASP A 89 -16.61 1.79 1.84
N VAL A 90 -17.41 0.73 1.86
CA VAL A 90 -17.40 -0.29 0.78
C VAL A 90 -17.85 0.36 -0.52
N GLY A 91 -17.08 0.14 -1.58
CA GLY A 91 -17.34 0.74 -2.88
C GLY A 91 -16.61 2.06 -3.11
N THR A 92 -15.85 2.55 -2.12
CA THR A 92 -15.02 3.76 -2.28
C THR A 92 -13.57 3.38 -2.54
N LEU A 93 -12.83 4.29 -3.16
CA LEU A 93 -11.38 4.14 -3.30
C LEU A 93 -10.70 4.50 -1.98
N CYS A 94 -9.62 3.80 -1.65
CA CYS A 94 -8.80 4.17 -0.50
C CYS A 94 -7.40 4.59 -0.95
N TYR A 95 -6.80 5.46 -0.17
CA TYR A 95 -5.51 6.10 -0.47
C TYR A 95 -4.54 5.87 0.67
N ALA A 96 -3.25 5.84 0.36
CA ALA A 96 -2.21 5.74 1.38
C ALA A 96 -1.93 7.13 1.94
N VAL A 97 -1.98 7.24 3.26
CA VAL A 97 -1.51 8.45 3.99
C VAL A 97 -0.01 8.34 4.20
N ASP A 98 0.44 7.15 4.56
CA ASP A 98 1.84 6.76 4.66
C ASP A 98 1.93 5.25 4.41
N ASP A 99 3.02 4.60 4.79
CA ASP A 99 3.21 3.17 4.55
C ASP A 99 2.43 2.27 5.51
N GLU A 100 1.71 2.83 6.45
CA GLU A 100 0.93 2.11 7.47
C GLU A 100 -0.55 2.48 7.44
N THR A 101 -0.88 3.73 7.09
CA THR A 101 -2.19 4.33 7.29
C THR A 101 -2.90 4.54 5.96
N ILE A 102 -4.19 4.20 5.91
CA ILE A 102 -5.06 4.43 4.75
C ILE A 102 -6.18 5.41 5.10
N ASP A 103 -6.70 6.06 4.08
CA ASP A 103 -7.88 6.91 4.19
C ASP A 103 -8.67 6.81 2.89
N HIS A 104 -9.97 7.11 2.96
CA HIS A 104 -10.83 7.17 1.77
C HIS A 104 -10.77 8.51 1.06
N THR A 105 -9.96 9.45 1.56
CA THR A 105 -9.74 10.77 0.96
C THR A 105 -8.32 10.85 0.40
N ALA A 106 -8.20 11.31 -0.84
CA ALA A 106 -6.88 11.53 -1.45
C ALA A 106 -6.09 12.58 -0.66
N GLN A 107 -4.81 12.31 -0.41
CA GLN A 107 -3.94 13.22 0.33
C GLN A 107 -3.47 14.39 -0.53
N ALA A 108 -3.55 14.25 -1.84
CA ALA A 108 -3.25 15.30 -2.82
C ALA A 108 -4.18 15.14 -4.01
N VAL A 109 -4.39 16.22 -4.77
CA VAL A 109 -5.32 16.24 -5.92
C VAL A 109 -4.95 15.16 -6.96
N THR A 110 -3.66 14.91 -7.15
CA THR A 110 -3.17 13.94 -8.13
C THR A 110 -2.75 12.62 -7.50
N ASP A 111 -3.14 12.36 -6.26
CA ASP A 111 -2.82 11.12 -5.58
C ASP A 111 -3.48 9.93 -6.27
N THR A 112 -2.79 8.81 -6.32
CA THR A 112 -3.34 7.56 -6.89
C THR A 112 -3.90 6.69 -5.77
N ALA A 113 -5.01 6.02 -6.05
CA ALA A 113 -5.62 5.13 -5.09
C ALA A 113 -4.73 3.92 -4.83
N LEU A 114 -4.71 3.44 -3.59
CA LEU A 114 -4.14 2.14 -3.26
C LEU A 114 -5.04 1.02 -3.81
N GLY A 115 -6.34 1.16 -3.65
CA GLY A 115 -7.29 0.18 -4.16
C GLY A 115 -8.72 0.54 -3.84
N LEU A 116 -9.63 -0.35 -4.26
CA LEU A 116 -11.05 -0.27 -4.01
C LEU A 116 -11.40 -1.01 -2.71
N VAL A 117 -12.19 -0.39 -1.85
CA VAL A 117 -12.69 -1.05 -0.65
C VAL A 117 -13.82 -1.99 -1.05
N VAL A 118 -13.63 -3.29 -0.83
CA VAL A 118 -14.59 -4.34 -1.23
C VAL A 118 -15.16 -5.08 -0.04
N GLY A 119 -14.83 -4.72 1.18
CA GLY A 119 -15.37 -5.34 2.38
C GLY A 119 -15.08 -4.53 3.63
N PHE A 120 -15.80 -4.86 4.69
CA PHE A 120 -15.70 -4.17 5.97
C PHE A 120 -15.82 -5.17 7.11
N LYS A 121 -15.02 -4.99 8.14
CA LYS A 121 -15.24 -5.53 9.49
C LYS A 121 -14.75 -4.50 10.49
N THR A 122 -15.19 -4.61 11.74
CA THR A 122 -14.86 -3.61 12.77
C THR A 122 -13.36 -3.35 12.85
N GLY A 123 -12.96 -2.11 12.58
CA GLY A 123 -11.56 -1.67 12.62
C GLY A 123 -10.76 -1.97 11.37
N TYR A 124 -11.36 -2.55 10.31
CA TYR A 124 -10.64 -2.95 9.10
C TYR A 124 -11.46 -2.71 7.84
N LEU A 125 -10.75 -2.41 6.75
CA LEU A 125 -11.31 -2.38 5.40
C LEU A 125 -10.60 -3.42 4.55
N LEU A 126 -11.38 -4.16 3.75
CA LEU A 126 -10.81 -5.08 2.75
C LEU A 126 -10.55 -4.29 1.48
N VAL A 127 -9.28 -4.12 1.14
CA VAL A 127 -8.85 -3.32 0.00
C VAL A 127 -8.33 -4.23 -1.10
N ASP A 128 -8.87 -4.09 -2.30
CA ASP A 128 -8.39 -4.79 -3.49
C ASP A 128 -7.43 -3.85 -4.24
N THR A 129 -6.14 -4.11 -4.13
CA THR A 129 -5.10 -3.26 -4.71
C THR A 129 -4.98 -3.41 -6.22
N ARG A 130 -5.72 -4.33 -6.83
CA ARG A 130 -5.78 -4.50 -8.29
C ARG A 130 -6.74 -3.51 -8.94
N ILE A 131 -7.65 -2.91 -8.17
CA ILE A 131 -8.66 -1.97 -8.67
C ILE A 131 -8.28 -0.57 -8.21
N LYS A 132 -7.88 0.29 -9.13
CA LYS A 132 -7.34 1.62 -8.82
C LYS A 132 -8.29 2.77 -9.17
N ALA A 133 -9.40 2.47 -9.84
CA ALA A 133 -10.34 3.49 -10.28
C ALA A 133 -11.76 2.94 -10.31
N LEU A 134 -12.73 3.84 -10.12
CA LEU A 134 -14.14 3.51 -10.34
C LEU A 134 -14.44 3.63 -11.84
N SER A 135 -15.19 2.69 -12.36
CA SER A 135 -15.59 2.68 -13.78
C SER A 135 -16.82 3.55 -14.01
#